data_41853953f873ec9faa3e28b920e0f104
#
_entry.id   41853953f873ec9faa3e28b920e0f104
#
_cell.length_a   1.000
_cell.length_b   1.000
_cell.length_c   1.000
_cell.angle_alpha   90.00
_cell.angle_beta   90.00
_cell.angle_gamma   90.00
#
_symmetry.space_group_name_H-M   'P 1'
#
loop_
_entity.id
_entity.type
_entity.pdbx_description
1 polymer ?
#
loop_
_entity_poly.entity_id
_entity_poly.type
_entity_poly.pdbx_seq_one_letter_code
_entity_poly.pdbx_strand_id
1 'polypeptide(L)'
;MLMVLLLAIGLRAEQVTVEDGVYTRAQAERSKVLWAKACASCHTLGDLSTSLKGPALSGDAFLTKWDGKTVFALAEGIQKTMPNDFSMELDAAQATDITALILQANGFPAGEKELAPGDSQKAITIIK
;
A
#
# COMPACT_ATOMS: atom_id res chain seq x y z
N MET A 1 -50.53 11.33 24.63
CA MET A 1 -49.89 11.32 23.28
C MET A 1 -48.38 11.13 23.51
N LEU A 2 -47.94 9.90 23.40
CA LEU A 2 -46.53 9.51 23.72
C LEU A 2 -45.70 9.64 22.43
N MET A 3 -44.80 10.59 22.40
CA MET A 3 -43.94 10.87 21.26
C MET A 3 -42.71 9.94 21.38
N VAL A 4 -42.67 8.86 20.57
CA VAL A 4 -41.53 7.93 20.50
C VAL A 4 -40.44 8.58 19.63
N LEU A 5 -39.37 9.01 20.28
CA LEU A 5 -38.19 9.54 19.61
C LEU A 5 -37.37 8.33 19.08
N LEU A 6 -37.48 8.04 17.79
CA LEU A 6 -36.62 7.07 17.12
C LEU A 6 -35.21 7.67 16.96
N LEU A 7 -34.28 7.29 17.83
CA LEU A 7 -32.86 7.52 17.61
C LEU A 7 -32.41 6.62 16.43
N ALA A 8 -32.23 7.22 15.27
CA ALA A 8 -31.51 6.57 14.17
C ALA A 8 -30.03 6.48 14.54
N ILE A 9 -29.59 5.32 15.05
CA ILE A 9 -28.18 5.00 15.20
C ILE A 9 -27.67 4.75 13.80
N GLY A 10 -27.08 5.77 13.18
CA GLY A 10 -26.37 5.63 11.92
C GLY A 10 -25.15 4.74 12.12
N LEU A 11 -25.22 3.49 11.68
CA LEU A 11 -24.06 2.61 11.52
C LEU A 11 -23.15 3.26 10.46
N ARG A 12 -22.13 4.02 10.91
CA ARG A 12 -21.01 4.37 10.06
C ARG A 12 -20.19 3.09 9.87
N ALA A 13 -20.12 2.60 8.63
CA ALA A 13 -19.12 1.61 8.26
C ALA A 13 -17.75 2.23 8.55
N GLU A 14 -16.97 1.60 9.43
CA GLU A 14 -15.62 2.04 9.79
C GLU A 14 -14.74 1.93 8.54
N GLN A 15 -14.05 3.00 8.18
CA GLN A 15 -13.20 3.05 6.99
C GLN A 15 -11.93 2.23 7.25
N VAL A 16 -11.65 1.26 6.40
CA VAL A 16 -10.43 0.47 6.47
C VAL A 16 -9.24 1.33 6.02
N THR A 17 -8.19 1.31 6.81
CA THR A 17 -6.94 2.02 6.53
C THR A 17 -5.75 1.08 6.56
N VAL A 18 -4.59 1.56 6.16
CA VAL A 18 -3.34 0.79 6.23
C VAL A 18 -2.90 0.47 7.67
N GLU A 19 -3.51 1.10 8.69
CA GLU A 19 -3.28 0.77 10.10
C GLU A 19 -4.01 -0.51 10.57
N ASP A 20 -4.91 -1.05 9.76
CA ASP A 20 -5.75 -2.19 10.12
C ASP A 20 -5.13 -3.55 9.80
N GLY A 21 -3.82 -3.60 9.52
CA GLY A 21 -3.14 -4.87 9.24
C GLY A 21 -3.61 -5.52 7.94
N VAL A 22 -3.55 -4.79 6.84
CA VAL A 22 -4.13 -5.17 5.54
C VAL A 22 -3.26 -6.07 4.68
N TYR A 23 -2.05 -6.40 5.14
CA TYR A 23 -1.10 -7.31 4.47
C TYR A 23 -0.47 -8.25 5.50
N THR A 24 0.20 -9.31 5.05
CA THR A 24 0.97 -10.18 5.97
C THR A 24 2.47 -9.88 5.88
N ARG A 25 3.18 -10.15 6.96
CA ARG A 25 4.65 -10.07 6.98
C ARG A 25 5.28 -10.97 5.92
N ALA A 26 4.78 -12.20 5.78
CA ALA A 26 5.27 -13.14 4.78
C ALA A 26 5.12 -12.59 3.36
N GLN A 27 4.01 -11.91 3.06
CA GLN A 27 3.79 -11.26 1.77
C GLN A 27 4.84 -10.17 1.49
N ALA A 28 5.09 -9.30 2.44
CA ALA A 28 6.12 -8.27 2.31
C ALA A 28 7.53 -8.88 2.14
N GLU A 29 7.88 -9.88 2.95
CA GLU A 29 9.20 -10.50 2.92
C GLU A 29 9.49 -11.20 1.58
N ARG A 30 8.52 -11.95 1.02
CA ARG A 30 8.75 -12.65 -0.26
C ARG A 30 8.96 -11.69 -1.43
N SER A 31 8.46 -10.46 -1.34
CA SER A 31 8.62 -9.46 -2.41
C SER A 31 9.99 -8.80 -2.45
N LYS A 32 10.83 -8.99 -1.43
CA LYS A 32 12.18 -8.38 -1.38
C LYS A 32 13.08 -8.78 -2.55
N VAL A 33 12.97 -10.01 -3.03
CA VAL A 33 13.73 -10.47 -4.21
C VAL A 33 13.30 -9.72 -5.46
N LEU A 34 12.00 -9.54 -5.64
CA LEU A 34 11.45 -8.76 -6.76
C LEU A 34 11.81 -7.28 -6.64
N TRP A 35 11.73 -6.72 -5.44
CA TRP A 35 12.17 -5.35 -5.15
C TRP A 35 13.61 -5.11 -5.61
N ALA A 36 14.53 -6.00 -5.22
CA ALA A 36 15.93 -5.88 -5.58
C ALA A 36 16.17 -5.87 -7.09
N LYS A 37 15.35 -6.60 -7.84
CA LYS A 37 15.44 -6.68 -9.31
C LYS A 37 14.79 -5.51 -10.03
N ALA A 38 13.60 -5.10 -9.57
CA ALA A 38 12.73 -4.19 -10.32
C ALA A 38 12.78 -2.73 -9.83
N CYS A 39 13.15 -2.49 -8.58
CA CYS A 39 12.94 -1.20 -7.93
C CYS A 39 14.21 -0.57 -7.34
N ALA A 40 15.09 -1.38 -6.76
CA ALA A 40 16.19 -0.91 -5.92
C ALA A 40 17.25 -0.08 -6.66
N SER A 41 17.36 -0.20 -7.97
CA SER A 41 18.30 0.61 -8.77
C SER A 41 17.89 2.09 -8.85
N CYS A 42 16.62 2.41 -8.59
CA CYS A 42 16.08 3.76 -8.72
C CYS A 42 15.43 4.30 -7.45
N HIS A 43 14.89 3.44 -6.61
CA HIS A 43 14.16 3.85 -5.40
C HIS A 43 14.84 3.40 -4.12
N THR A 44 14.72 4.23 -3.06
CA THR A 44 15.02 3.83 -1.70
C THR A 44 13.76 3.37 -0.98
N LEU A 45 13.94 2.48 0.00
CA LEU A 45 12.89 1.94 0.83
C LEU A 45 13.42 1.72 2.24
N GLY A 46 12.85 2.41 3.23
CA GLY A 46 13.36 2.39 4.59
C GLY A 46 14.79 2.93 4.68
N ASP A 47 15.65 2.22 5.41
CA ASP A 47 17.06 2.58 5.61
C ASP A 47 17.97 2.19 4.42
N LEU A 48 17.42 1.60 3.39
CA LEU A 48 18.16 1.23 2.19
C LEU A 48 18.45 2.48 1.36
N SER A 49 19.56 3.13 1.68
CA SER A 49 20.04 4.33 1.00
C SER A 49 20.87 3.97 -0.21
N THR A 50 20.35 4.27 -1.40
CA THR A 50 21.10 4.25 -2.65
C THR A 50 20.99 5.61 -3.33
N SER A 51 21.78 5.86 -4.38
CA SER A 51 21.63 7.10 -5.15
C SER A 51 20.23 7.10 -5.81
N LEU A 52 19.44 8.11 -5.49
CA LEU A 52 18.06 8.23 -5.96
C LEU A 52 18.02 8.67 -7.41
N LYS A 53 17.53 7.80 -8.28
CA LYS A 53 17.07 8.15 -9.64
C LYS A 53 15.57 8.43 -9.67
N GLY A 54 14.84 7.94 -8.67
CA GLY A 54 13.43 8.16 -8.46
C GLY A 54 13.12 8.58 -7.02
N PRO A 55 11.86 8.88 -6.69
CA PRO A 55 11.47 9.26 -5.34
C PRO A 55 11.66 8.11 -4.36
N ALA A 56 11.95 8.44 -3.10
CA ALA A 56 11.87 7.48 -2.00
C ALA A 56 10.46 6.94 -1.85
N LEU A 57 10.31 5.65 -1.60
CA LEU A 57 9.01 5.01 -1.40
C LEU A 57 8.68 4.76 0.08
N SER A 58 9.37 5.45 0.95
CA SER A 58 9.11 5.49 2.39
C SER A 58 9.46 6.85 2.97
N GLY A 59 8.94 7.12 4.16
CA GLY A 59 9.18 8.35 4.89
C GLY A 59 8.15 9.44 4.63
N ASP A 60 8.40 10.61 5.20
CA ASP A 60 7.43 11.70 5.29
C ASP A 60 6.95 12.21 3.92
N ALA A 61 7.84 12.38 2.97
CA ALA A 61 7.49 12.86 1.62
C ALA A 61 6.60 11.87 0.88
N PHE A 62 6.88 10.55 1.00
CA PHE A 62 6.04 9.51 0.43
C PHE A 62 4.65 9.50 1.07
N LEU A 63 4.59 9.50 2.39
CA LEU A 63 3.32 9.48 3.13
C LEU A 63 2.48 10.72 2.83
N THR A 64 3.09 11.91 2.76
CA THR A 64 2.38 13.15 2.39
C THR A 64 1.78 13.07 0.99
N LYS A 65 2.51 12.49 0.03
CA LYS A 65 2.03 12.33 -1.35
C LYS A 65 0.85 11.36 -1.44
N TRP A 66 0.86 10.31 -0.63
CA TRP A 66 -0.12 9.21 -0.72
C TRP A 66 -1.25 9.33 0.30
N ASP A 67 -1.17 10.24 1.25
CA ASP A 67 -2.23 10.47 2.24
C ASP A 67 -3.60 10.69 1.59
N GLY A 68 -4.60 9.96 2.06
CA GLY A 68 -5.96 9.99 1.54
C GLY A 68 -6.19 9.23 0.23
N LYS A 69 -5.14 8.67 -0.38
CA LYS A 69 -5.27 7.83 -1.60
C LYS A 69 -5.49 6.38 -1.22
N THR A 70 -5.98 5.60 -2.20
CA THR A 70 -6.22 4.17 -1.96
C THR A 70 -4.98 3.31 -2.20
N VAL A 71 -4.91 2.18 -1.52
CA VAL A 71 -3.90 1.15 -1.78
C VAL A 71 -3.98 0.67 -3.24
N PHE A 72 -5.19 0.63 -3.81
CA PHE A 72 -5.39 0.32 -5.23
C PHE A 72 -4.64 1.29 -6.14
N ALA A 73 -4.73 2.59 -5.89
CA ALA A 73 -4.04 3.59 -6.72
C ALA A 73 -2.52 3.40 -6.71
N LEU A 74 -1.95 3.03 -5.56
CA LEU A 74 -0.52 2.74 -5.43
C LEU A 74 -0.15 1.45 -6.19
N ALA A 75 -0.84 0.35 -5.95
CA ALA A 75 -0.57 -0.94 -6.59
C ALA A 75 -0.78 -0.88 -8.12
N GLU A 76 -1.84 -0.24 -8.58
CA GLU A 76 -2.12 -0.05 -10.01
C GLU A 76 -1.04 0.81 -10.68
N GLY A 77 -0.62 1.88 -10.03
CA GLY A 77 0.47 2.74 -10.51
C GLY A 77 1.77 1.96 -10.67
N ILE A 78 2.13 1.12 -9.70
CA ILE A 78 3.29 0.23 -9.77
C ILE A 78 3.16 -0.73 -10.94
N GLN A 79 2.02 -1.43 -11.06
CA GLN A 79 1.79 -2.41 -12.12
C GLN A 79 1.90 -1.81 -13.51
N LYS A 80 1.32 -0.63 -13.73
CA LYS A 80 1.19 -0.02 -15.06
C LYS A 80 2.42 0.78 -15.49
N THR A 81 3.19 1.31 -14.55
CA THR A 81 4.24 2.29 -14.85
C THR A 81 5.63 1.89 -14.41
N MET A 82 5.78 0.85 -13.60
CA MET A 82 7.08 0.43 -13.04
C MET A 82 7.45 -1.01 -13.41
N PRO A 83 8.72 -1.28 -13.60
CA PRO A 83 9.81 -0.32 -13.75
C PRO A 83 9.67 0.49 -15.06
N ASN A 84 9.94 1.79 -14.99
CA ASN A 84 9.73 2.69 -16.13
C ASN A 84 10.79 2.61 -17.24
N ASP A 85 11.81 1.79 -17.05
CA ASP A 85 12.80 1.43 -18.07
C ASP A 85 12.36 0.24 -18.94
N PHE A 86 11.15 -0.28 -18.68
CA PHE A 86 10.55 -1.43 -19.36
C PHE A 86 11.39 -2.71 -19.31
N SER A 87 12.28 -2.85 -18.33
CA SER A 87 13.12 -4.03 -18.14
C SER A 87 12.36 -5.30 -17.80
N MET A 88 11.15 -5.15 -17.25
CA MET A 88 10.21 -6.23 -16.97
C MET A 88 8.79 -5.71 -16.85
N GLU A 89 7.82 -6.62 -16.96
CA GLU A 89 6.41 -6.35 -16.67
C GLU A 89 6.05 -6.97 -15.32
N LEU A 90 5.24 -6.26 -14.54
CA LEU A 90 4.68 -6.73 -13.28
C LEU A 90 3.21 -7.09 -13.45
N ASP A 91 2.82 -8.26 -12.98
CA ASP A 91 1.41 -8.59 -12.84
C ASP A 91 0.80 -7.96 -11.58
N ALA A 92 -0.52 -8.07 -11.45
CA ALA A 92 -1.24 -7.47 -10.32
C ALA A 92 -0.82 -8.06 -8.97
N ALA A 93 -0.49 -9.35 -8.91
CA ALA A 93 -0.04 -10.01 -7.68
C ALA A 93 1.35 -9.52 -7.28
N GLN A 94 2.27 -9.40 -8.22
CA GLN A 94 3.62 -8.86 -7.99
C GLN A 94 3.58 -7.40 -7.52
N ALA A 95 2.77 -6.56 -8.16
CA ALA A 95 2.59 -5.17 -7.75
C ALA A 95 1.97 -5.07 -6.34
N THR A 96 1.04 -5.96 -6.01
CA THR A 96 0.43 -6.04 -4.67
C THR A 96 1.44 -6.46 -3.62
N ASP A 97 2.29 -7.44 -3.89
CA ASP A 97 3.35 -7.87 -2.98
C ASP A 97 4.39 -6.75 -2.74
N ILE A 98 4.77 -6.02 -3.77
CA ILE A 98 5.61 -4.83 -3.65
C ILE A 98 4.91 -3.75 -2.80
N THR A 99 3.61 -3.55 -3.00
CA THR A 99 2.84 -2.61 -2.18
C THR A 99 2.88 -3.01 -0.70
N ALA A 100 2.71 -4.29 -0.37
CA ALA A 100 2.84 -4.78 1.00
C ALA A 100 4.22 -4.48 1.61
N LEU A 101 5.29 -4.63 0.84
CA LEU A 101 6.65 -4.27 1.28
C LEU A 101 6.79 -2.75 1.53
N ILE A 102 6.20 -1.92 0.67
CA ILE A 102 6.19 -0.47 0.85
C ILE A 102 5.43 -0.09 2.13
N LEU A 103 4.27 -0.70 2.38
CA LEU A 103 3.51 -0.46 3.62
C LEU A 103 4.32 -0.86 4.86
N GLN A 104 5.01 -2.01 4.81
CA GLN A 104 5.89 -2.45 5.90
C GLN A 104 7.02 -1.46 6.16
N ALA A 105 7.68 -0.98 5.12
CA ALA A 105 8.79 -0.02 5.23
C ALA A 105 8.35 1.35 5.76
N ASN A 106 7.08 1.69 5.62
CA ASN A 106 6.49 2.90 6.20
C ASN A 106 5.93 2.70 7.62
N GLY A 107 6.13 1.52 8.22
CA GLY A 107 5.78 1.24 9.60
C GLY A 107 4.34 0.82 9.84
N PHE A 108 3.55 0.59 8.78
CA PHE A 108 2.18 0.10 8.95
C PHE A 108 2.16 -1.35 9.43
N PRO A 109 1.22 -1.72 10.31
CA PRO A 109 1.22 -3.05 10.91
C PRO A 109 0.83 -4.14 9.91
N ALA A 110 1.44 -5.31 10.04
CA ALA A 110 0.98 -6.51 9.34
C ALA A 110 -0.22 -7.13 10.07
N GLY A 111 -1.04 -7.85 9.31
CA GLY A 111 -2.20 -8.58 9.80
C GLY A 111 -2.13 -10.07 9.46
N GLU A 112 -3.28 -10.73 9.56
CA GLU A 112 -3.43 -12.18 9.42
C GLU A 112 -3.75 -12.61 7.99
N LYS A 113 -4.21 -11.69 7.14
CA LYS A 113 -4.59 -11.97 5.75
C LYS A 113 -3.70 -11.22 4.78
N GLU A 114 -3.35 -11.88 3.70
CA GLU A 114 -2.64 -11.22 2.61
C GLU A 114 -3.51 -10.15 1.95
N LEU A 115 -2.86 -9.09 1.52
CA LEU A 115 -3.46 -8.11 0.64
C LEU A 115 -3.76 -8.77 -0.70
N ALA A 116 -5.04 -8.82 -1.07
CA ALA A 116 -5.46 -9.38 -2.35
C ALA A 116 -5.30 -8.35 -3.48
N PRO A 117 -4.86 -8.75 -4.68
CA PRO A 117 -4.86 -7.85 -5.82
C PRO A 117 -6.28 -7.50 -6.27
N GLY A 118 -6.45 -6.32 -6.86
CA GLY A 118 -7.70 -5.90 -7.49
C GLY A 118 -8.58 -4.99 -6.65
N ASP A 119 -9.88 -5.03 -6.92
CA ASP A 119 -10.83 -4.02 -6.48
C ASP A 119 -11.00 -3.87 -4.96
N SER A 120 -10.71 -4.92 -4.18
CA SER A 120 -10.77 -4.85 -2.71
C SER A 120 -9.82 -3.78 -2.13
N GLN A 121 -8.73 -3.49 -2.82
CA GLN A 121 -7.77 -2.45 -2.43
C GLN A 121 -8.33 -1.03 -2.52
N LYS A 122 -9.42 -0.81 -3.27
CA LYS A 122 -10.10 0.49 -3.39
C LYS A 122 -10.76 0.93 -2.08
N ALA A 123 -11.07 -0.02 -1.20
CA ALA A 123 -11.66 0.24 0.10
C ALA A 123 -10.62 0.55 1.20
N ILE A 124 -9.32 0.46 0.91
CA ILE A 124 -8.25 0.66 1.87
C ILE A 124 -7.59 2.01 1.61
N THR A 125 -7.59 2.89 2.60
CA THR A 125 -7.02 4.23 2.50
C THR A 125 -5.62 4.27 3.13
N ILE A 126 -4.69 4.89 2.42
CA ILE A 126 -3.37 5.24 2.95
C ILE A 126 -3.52 6.49 3.80
N ILE A 127 -2.99 6.47 5.00
CA ILE A 127 -2.99 7.60 5.92
C ILE A 127 -1.56 7.92 6.36
N LYS A 128 -1.32 9.21 6.67
CA LYS A 128 -0.05 9.69 7.20
C LYS A 128 -0.05 9.69 8.73
#